data_122e4aa2500a75d42a442d5c7c64afc4
#
_entry.id   122e4aa2500a75d42a442d5c7c64afc4
#
_cell.length_a   1.000
_cell.length_b   1.000
_cell.length_c   1.000
_cell.angle_alpha   90.00
_cell.angle_beta   90.00
_cell.angle_gamma   90.00
#
_symmetry.space_group_name_H-M   'P 1'
#
loop_
_entity.id
_entity.type
_entity.pdbx_description
1 polymer ?
#
loop_
_entity_poly.entity_id
_entity_poly.type
_entity_poly.pdbx_seq_one_letter_code
_entity_poly.pdbx_strand_id
1 'polypeptide(L)'
;MKNAIDVSGHSFDSLIRNTEVVSVSGKPAGTVTGISCDSRSVQPGELFFALPGAKENGTRFTAEAERRGALAVVSEEDVSGSELPVVRVASARAAMADLAAAFHGNPSSSLAVAGVTGTNGKTTTAWIIRHLCDAAGRACGLVGTIEYVLPGVVEPASRTTPESIDLQRMLAAMRDGGFKAASLEVSSHALVQNRVRGIEFDAAIFTNLTQDHLDYHGTMDEYFDAKALLFSMLAAQRGKKGRAIVNSDDRYGRRLLDRIGSSVPVITYGQGSNCAFRASNIRHAATGTTFRLDAKGRSYLVRTPLIGLFNVYNTVAALAAVSSMGVELRRAIAAAATIPQVPGRLERVPGKRNFQAFVDYAHTPDALENVLRSLRQLAPARIITVFGCGGDRDHSKRPLMAAAAEQNSDMVIVTSDNPRSEDPMAILRETEKGLRGSGHEIYVDRESAIRRAVELAGPGDFILVAGKGHENYQETATGRDPFDDVKVTAREMARKEHLEIR
;
A
#
# COMPACT_ATOMS: atom_id res chain seq x y z
N MET A 1 8.89 -23.05 12.51
CA MET A 1 10.31 -23.44 12.61
C MET A 1 11.16 -22.20 12.41
N LYS A 2 11.80 -21.70 13.48
CA LYS A 2 12.79 -20.62 13.37
C LYS A 2 14.03 -21.22 12.70
N ASN A 3 14.19 -21.02 11.40
CA ASN A 3 15.48 -21.28 10.78
C ASN A 3 16.46 -20.28 11.41
N ALA A 4 17.47 -20.80 12.11
CA ALA A 4 18.57 -20.02 12.63
C ALA A 4 19.27 -19.37 11.42
N ILE A 5 19.02 -18.07 11.23
CA ILE A 5 19.87 -17.21 10.41
C ILE A 5 21.22 -17.25 11.10
N ASP A 6 22.26 -17.60 10.38
CA ASP A 6 23.65 -17.57 10.86
C ASP A 6 23.95 -16.13 11.32
N VAL A 7 23.87 -15.93 12.65
CA VAL A 7 24.10 -14.63 13.27
C VAL A 7 25.62 -14.46 13.43
N SER A 8 26.30 -14.28 12.32
CA SER A 8 27.64 -13.67 12.37
C SER A 8 27.46 -12.22 12.81
N GLY A 9 27.52 -11.99 14.11
CA GLY A 9 27.29 -10.69 14.70
C GLY A 9 28.31 -9.67 14.18
N HIS A 10 27.90 -8.42 14.08
CA HIS A 10 28.71 -7.31 13.61
C HIS A 10 29.40 -6.63 14.79
N SER A 11 30.64 -6.17 14.61
CA SER A 11 31.25 -5.29 15.62
C SER A 11 30.47 -3.98 15.68
N PHE A 12 30.21 -3.48 16.87
CA PHE A 12 29.55 -2.20 17.08
C PHE A 12 30.19 -1.08 16.26
N ASP A 13 31.51 -0.97 16.30
CA ASP A 13 32.26 0.06 15.58
C ASP A 13 32.09 -0.02 14.05
N SER A 14 31.87 -1.21 13.48
CA SER A 14 31.65 -1.35 12.04
C SER A 14 30.29 -0.88 11.61
N LEU A 15 29.27 -1.09 12.45
CA LEU A 15 27.90 -0.70 12.15
C LEU A 15 27.70 0.81 12.23
N ILE A 16 28.26 1.48 13.26
CA ILE A 16 28.03 2.90 13.49
C ILE A 16 28.78 3.82 12.51
N ARG A 17 29.79 3.32 11.78
CA ARG A 17 30.61 4.14 10.86
C ARG A 17 29.80 4.89 9.80
N ASN A 18 28.66 4.37 9.41
CA ASN A 18 27.79 4.92 8.37
C ASN A 18 26.60 5.71 8.97
N THR A 19 26.63 5.96 10.29
CA THR A 19 25.54 6.64 11.00
C THR A 19 26.05 7.95 11.55
N GLU A 20 25.29 9.03 11.45
CA GLU A 20 25.62 10.32 12.04
C GLU A 20 25.45 10.25 13.56
N VAL A 21 26.56 9.96 14.26
CA VAL A 21 26.62 9.87 15.72
C VAL A 21 27.01 11.24 16.29
N VAL A 22 26.21 11.73 17.24
CA VAL A 22 26.51 12.98 17.98
C VAL A 22 27.51 12.71 19.10
N SER A 23 27.28 11.65 19.88
CA SER A 23 28.18 11.24 20.97
C SER A 23 27.95 9.76 21.32
N VAL A 24 28.95 9.15 21.95
CA VAL A 24 28.86 7.81 22.55
C VAL A 24 29.30 7.91 23.99
N SER A 25 28.45 7.54 24.92
CA SER A 25 28.79 7.39 26.34
C SER A 25 28.91 5.91 26.68
N GLY A 26 29.99 5.50 27.31
CA GLY A 26 30.30 4.09 27.54
C GLY A 26 30.83 3.40 26.27
N LYS A 27 31.33 2.18 26.40
CA LYS A 27 31.78 1.36 25.27
C LYS A 27 31.00 0.05 25.25
N PRO A 28 30.16 -0.20 24.21
CA PRO A 28 29.53 -1.48 24.08
C PRO A 28 30.57 -2.61 24.01
N ALA A 29 30.47 -3.59 24.89
CA ALA A 29 31.40 -4.71 24.93
C ALA A 29 30.69 -5.94 24.31
N GLY A 30 31.08 -6.29 23.07
CA GLY A 30 30.53 -7.47 22.41
C GLY A 30 30.15 -7.26 20.96
N THR A 31 29.43 -8.22 20.47
CA THR A 31 28.96 -8.31 19.09
C THR A 31 27.48 -7.95 19.04
N VAL A 32 27.10 -7.08 18.12
CA VAL A 32 25.70 -6.75 17.87
C VAL A 32 25.03 -7.95 17.21
N THR A 33 24.02 -8.52 17.85
CA THR A 33 23.29 -9.70 17.38
C THR A 33 21.99 -9.36 16.69
N GLY A 34 21.53 -8.11 16.81
CA GLY A 34 20.27 -7.66 16.22
C GLY A 34 19.97 -6.21 16.56
N ILE A 35 18.79 -5.76 16.09
CA ILE A 35 18.28 -4.39 16.26
C ILE A 35 16.81 -4.48 16.67
N SER A 36 16.42 -3.76 17.72
CA SER A 36 15.03 -3.70 18.19
C SER A 36 14.60 -2.27 18.50
N CYS A 37 13.33 -1.96 18.25
CA CYS A 37 12.67 -0.72 18.71
C CYS A 37 11.47 -0.98 19.64
N ASP A 38 11.27 -2.23 20.06
CA ASP A 38 10.29 -2.63 21.09
C ASP A 38 11.01 -3.27 22.25
N SER A 39 11.04 -2.59 23.42
CA SER A 39 11.71 -3.06 24.64
C SER A 39 11.29 -4.47 25.07
N ARG A 40 10.05 -4.84 24.79
CA ARG A 40 9.45 -6.14 25.15
C ARG A 40 10.00 -7.30 24.30
N SER A 41 10.54 -7.01 23.13
CA SER A 41 11.04 -8.02 22.18
C SER A 41 12.58 -8.10 22.13
N VAL A 42 13.28 -7.21 22.82
CA VAL A 42 14.76 -7.17 22.87
C VAL A 42 15.33 -8.54 23.26
N GLN A 43 16.36 -8.96 22.53
CA GLN A 43 17.15 -10.16 22.82
C GLN A 43 18.58 -9.76 23.26
N PRO A 44 19.29 -10.64 23.99
CA PRO A 44 20.66 -10.35 24.42
C PRO A 44 21.60 -10.01 23.25
N GLY A 45 22.33 -8.90 23.40
CA GLY A 45 23.26 -8.40 22.39
C GLY A 45 22.66 -7.50 21.32
N GLU A 46 21.34 -7.23 21.35
CA GLU A 46 20.71 -6.30 20.39
C GLU A 46 20.92 -4.85 20.77
N LEU A 47 20.89 -3.97 19.75
CA LEU A 47 20.80 -2.52 19.92
C LEU A 47 19.32 -2.14 20.11
N PHE A 48 19.03 -1.43 21.19
CA PHE A 48 17.69 -0.90 21.44
C PHE A 48 17.58 0.56 20.94
N PHE A 49 16.63 0.82 20.03
CA PHE A 49 16.31 2.16 19.55
C PHE A 49 15.17 2.77 20.36
N ALA A 50 15.51 3.74 21.20
CA ALA A 50 14.54 4.52 21.98
C ALA A 50 13.93 5.62 21.10
N LEU A 51 12.90 5.26 20.31
CA LEU A 51 12.29 6.17 19.36
C LEU A 51 11.39 7.20 20.06
N PRO A 52 11.40 8.47 19.62
CA PRO A 52 10.38 9.44 20.06
C PRO A 52 9.02 9.04 19.49
N GLY A 53 8.03 8.86 20.36
CA GLY A 53 6.65 8.52 20.01
C GLY A 53 5.70 9.67 20.24
N ALA A 54 4.52 9.64 19.59
CA ALA A 54 3.50 10.70 19.75
C ALA A 54 2.88 10.75 21.16
N LYS A 55 2.83 9.62 21.87
CA LYS A 55 2.24 9.51 23.23
C LYS A 55 3.30 9.32 24.31
N GLU A 56 4.37 8.61 24.02
CA GLU A 56 5.43 8.27 24.97
C GLU A 56 6.80 8.31 24.31
N ASN A 57 7.82 8.71 25.08
CA ASN A 57 9.21 8.68 24.62
C ASN A 57 9.82 7.28 24.89
N GLY A 58 10.46 6.70 23.88
CA GLY A 58 11.09 5.38 23.97
C GLY A 58 12.17 5.25 25.05
N THR A 59 12.78 6.35 25.47
CA THR A 59 13.79 6.39 26.56
C THR A 59 13.26 5.87 27.89
N ARG A 60 11.94 5.96 28.15
CA ARG A 60 11.29 5.40 29.34
C ARG A 60 11.38 3.88 29.45
N PHE A 61 11.61 3.21 28.33
CA PHE A 61 11.67 1.74 28.25
C PHE A 61 13.09 1.18 28.27
N THR A 62 14.10 2.04 28.48
CA THR A 62 15.51 1.65 28.48
C THR A 62 15.81 0.62 29.56
N ALA A 63 15.29 0.78 30.79
CA ALA A 63 15.51 -0.16 31.89
C ALA A 63 14.92 -1.55 31.59
N GLU A 64 13.86 -1.64 30.79
CA GLU A 64 13.33 -2.94 30.35
C GLU A 64 14.23 -3.58 29.30
N ALA A 65 14.70 -2.80 28.31
CA ALA A 65 15.65 -3.26 27.30
C ALA A 65 16.95 -3.74 27.93
N GLU A 66 17.46 -3.02 28.95
CA GLU A 66 18.64 -3.41 29.73
C GLU A 66 18.46 -4.76 30.44
N ARG A 67 17.35 -4.94 31.16
CA ARG A 67 17.02 -6.22 31.82
C ARG A 67 16.92 -7.41 30.86
N ARG A 68 16.62 -7.13 29.60
CA ARG A 68 16.55 -8.14 28.53
C ARG A 68 17.87 -8.37 27.81
N GLY A 69 18.94 -7.63 28.22
CA GLY A 69 20.29 -7.82 27.71
C GLY A 69 20.60 -7.00 26.45
N ALA A 70 19.95 -5.85 26.26
CA ALA A 70 20.38 -4.90 25.23
C ALA A 70 21.87 -4.58 25.38
N LEU A 71 22.59 -4.47 24.26
CA LEU A 71 24.02 -4.17 24.24
C LEU A 71 24.29 -2.68 24.43
N ALA A 72 23.40 -1.85 23.86
CA ALA A 72 23.46 -0.38 23.94
C ALA A 72 22.09 0.19 23.59
N VAL A 73 21.88 1.46 23.96
CA VAL A 73 20.71 2.26 23.57
C VAL A 73 21.10 3.28 22.52
N VAL A 74 20.29 3.43 21.48
CA VAL A 74 20.40 4.51 20.49
C VAL A 74 19.24 5.49 20.72
N SER A 75 19.54 6.77 20.97
CA SER A 75 18.56 7.79 21.36
C SER A 75 18.88 9.16 20.77
N GLU A 76 17.88 10.03 20.64
CA GLU A 76 18.05 11.45 20.31
C GLU A 76 18.41 12.29 21.53
N GLU A 77 18.10 11.79 22.73
CA GLU A 77 18.26 12.45 24.01
C GLU A 77 19.20 11.68 24.92
N ASP A 78 19.66 12.34 25.99
CA ASP A 78 20.40 11.67 27.04
C ASP A 78 19.48 10.71 27.82
N VAL A 79 19.99 9.53 28.13
CA VAL A 79 19.27 8.49 28.87
C VAL A 79 19.77 8.48 30.31
N SER A 80 18.89 8.74 31.26
CA SER A 80 19.21 8.69 32.70
C SER A 80 18.72 7.35 33.29
N GLY A 81 19.43 6.86 34.29
CA GLY A 81 19.03 5.67 35.05
C GLY A 81 19.26 4.33 34.35
N SER A 82 20.16 4.28 33.37
CA SER A 82 20.63 3.04 32.73
C SER A 82 22.16 2.98 32.78
N GLU A 83 22.72 1.82 32.95
CA GLU A 83 24.15 1.54 32.87
C GLU A 83 24.59 1.18 31.44
N LEU A 84 23.64 1.04 30.51
CA LEU A 84 23.95 0.74 29.12
C LEU A 84 24.74 1.87 28.46
N PRO A 85 25.68 1.53 27.57
CA PRO A 85 26.26 2.52 26.63
C PRO A 85 25.15 3.21 25.85
N VAL A 86 25.21 4.53 25.73
CA VAL A 86 24.25 5.36 24.99
C VAL A 86 24.90 5.92 23.74
N VAL A 87 24.31 5.64 22.59
CA VAL A 87 24.65 6.23 21.29
C VAL A 87 23.67 7.34 20.99
N ARG A 88 24.12 8.56 21.10
CA ARG A 88 23.30 9.72 20.79
C ARG A 88 23.39 10.07 19.32
N VAL A 89 22.24 10.26 18.68
CA VAL A 89 22.10 10.54 17.26
C VAL A 89 21.17 11.72 17.02
N ALA A 90 21.29 12.39 15.86
CA ALA A 90 20.40 13.50 15.50
C ALA A 90 18.95 13.02 15.19
N SER A 91 18.80 11.81 14.64
CA SER A 91 17.49 11.17 14.39
C SER A 91 17.59 9.67 14.63
N ALA A 92 16.91 9.19 15.65
CA ALA A 92 16.89 7.76 15.99
C ALA A 92 16.25 6.91 14.90
N ARG A 93 15.22 7.43 14.21
CA ARG A 93 14.58 6.73 13.09
C ARG A 93 15.49 6.64 11.87
N ALA A 94 16.23 7.70 11.55
CA ALA A 94 17.20 7.68 10.45
C ALA A 94 18.36 6.72 10.76
N ALA A 95 18.92 6.81 11.97
CA ALA A 95 19.99 5.93 12.44
C ALA A 95 19.54 4.45 12.45
N MET A 96 18.31 4.18 12.89
CA MET A 96 17.72 2.84 12.88
C MET A 96 17.67 2.24 11.46
N ALA A 97 17.25 3.05 10.49
CA ALA A 97 17.15 2.60 9.10
C ALA A 97 18.54 2.32 8.48
N ASP A 98 19.51 3.23 8.70
CA ASP A 98 20.86 3.08 8.20
C ASP A 98 21.56 1.86 8.83
N LEU A 99 21.41 1.69 10.15
CA LEU A 99 21.99 0.54 10.88
C LEU A 99 21.31 -0.78 10.51
N ALA A 100 19.98 -0.80 10.30
CA ALA A 100 19.27 -1.99 9.84
C ALA A 100 19.72 -2.40 8.43
N ALA A 101 19.91 -1.44 7.53
CA ALA A 101 20.42 -1.71 6.18
C ALA A 101 21.85 -2.30 6.25
N ALA A 102 22.74 -1.69 7.03
CA ALA A 102 24.12 -2.17 7.21
C ALA A 102 24.16 -3.55 7.87
N PHE A 103 23.36 -3.77 8.93
CA PHE A 103 23.28 -5.04 9.65
C PHE A 103 22.89 -6.20 8.73
N HIS A 104 21.96 -5.96 7.80
CA HIS A 104 21.54 -6.95 6.81
C HIS A 104 22.37 -6.92 5.52
N GLY A 105 23.51 -6.21 5.48
CA GLY A 105 24.42 -6.17 4.32
C GLY A 105 23.81 -5.46 3.11
N ASN A 106 23.02 -4.41 3.30
CA ASN A 106 22.39 -3.59 2.27
C ASN A 106 21.64 -4.44 1.22
N PRO A 107 20.62 -5.20 1.59
CA PRO A 107 20.02 -6.23 0.73
C PRO A 107 19.43 -5.67 -0.57
N SER A 108 18.99 -4.41 -0.58
CA SER A 108 18.47 -3.76 -1.77
C SER A 108 19.50 -3.62 -2.90
N SER A 109 20.81 -3.63 -2.61
CA SER A 109 21.86 -3.55 -3.63
C SER A 109 21.85 -4.74 -4.60
N SER A 110 21.40 -5.91 -4.15
CA SER A 110 21.38 -7.18 -4.91
C SER A 110 19.99 -7.52 -5.49
N LEU A 111 18.95 -6.76 -5.15
CA LEU A 111 17.58 -6.95 -5.64
C LEU A 111 17.22 -5.82 -6.60
N ALA A 112 16.44 -6.10 -7.64
CA ALA A 112 15.78 -5.03 -8.40
C ALA A 112 14.55 -4.53 -7.62
N VAL A 113 14.58 -3.31 -7.10
CA VAL A 113 13.56 -2.79 -6.16
C VAL A 113 12.69 -1.72 -6.82
N ALA A 114 11.37 -1.92 -6.79
CA ALA A 114 10.39 -0.92 -7.16
C ALA A 114 9.68 -0.38 -5.91
N GLY A 115 9.61 0.94 -5.77
CA GLY A 115 8.84 1.62 -4.73
C GLY A 115 7.67 2.39 -5.33
N VAL A 116 6.45 2.12 -4.87
CA VAL A 116 5.22 2.74 -5.40
C VAL A 116 4.62 3.68 -4.36
N THR A 117 4.53 4.97 -4.68
CA THR A 117 3.85 5.96 -3.85
C THR A 117 2.73 6.67 -4.61
N GLY A 118 1.84 7.32 -3.89
CA GLY A 118 0.66 8.03 -4.37
C GLY A 118 -0.51 7.90 -3.39
N THR A 119 -1.64 8.53 -3.65
CA THR A 119 -2.85 8.32 -2.85
C THR A 119 -3.49 7.00 -3.25
N ASN A 120 -3.85 6.81 -4.50
CA ASN A 120 -4.52 5.64 -5.03
C ASN A 120 -3.60 4.84 -5.96
N GLY A 121 -3.87 3.54 -6.12
CA GLY A 121 -3.19 2.67 -7.08
C GLY A 121 -1.90 2.00 -6.59
N LYS A 122 -1.38 2.30 -5.39
CA LYS A 122 -0.15 1.69 -4.85
C LYS A 122 -0.21 0.17 -4.84
N THR A 123 -1.20 -0.39 -4.18
CA THR A 123 -1.39 -1.84 -4.03
C THR A 123 -1.48 -2.53 -5.37
N THR A 124 -2.40 -2.08 -6.23
CA THR A 124 -2.59 -2.69 -7.55
C THR A 124 -1.32 -2.61 -8.39
N THR A 125 -0.63 -1.46 -8.42
CA THR A 125 0.62 -1.32 -9.17
C THR A 125 1.72 -2.23 -8.63
N ALA A 126 1.87 -2.34 -7.30
CA ALA A 126 2.86 -3.22 -6.68
C ALA A 126 2.59 -4.70 -6.99
N TRP A 127 1.33 -5.12 -6.96
CA TRP A 127 0.90 -6.47 -7.33
C TRP A 127 1.18 -6.79 -8.81
N ILE A 128 0.87 -5.84 -9.70
CA ILE A 128 1.15 -6.01 -11.13
C ILE A 128 2.66 -6.14 -11.35
N ILE A 129 3.49 -5.29 -10.72
CA ILE A 129 4.96 -5.36 -10.82
C ILE A 129 5.45 -6.76 -10.42
N ARG A 130 5.01 -7.27 -9.26
CA ARG A 130 5.35 -8.62 -8.81
C ARG A 130 4.98 -9.66 -9.86
N HIS A 131 3.71 -9.67 -10.32
CA HIS A 131 3.24 -10.62 -11.32
C HIS A 131 4.07 -10.59 -12.62
N LEU A 132 4.36 -9.39 -13.13
CA LEU A 132 5.14 -9.22 -14.35
C LEU A 132 6.60 -9.69 -14.22
N CYS A 133 7.20 -9.48 -13.03
CA CYS A 133 8.54 -10.00 -12.72
C CYS A 133 8.52 -11.53 -12.63
N ASP A 134 7.58 -12.12 -11.89
CA ASP A 134 7.45 -13.57 -11.73
C ASP A 134 7.24 -14.26 -13.09
N ALA A 135 6.34 -13.74 -13.93
CA ALA A 135 6.09 -14.25 -15.27
C ALA A 135 7.31 -14.12 -16.22
N ALA A 136 8.20 -13.18 -15.93
CA ALA A 136 9.48 -13.05 -16.64
C ALA A 136 10.58 -13.97 -16.08
N GLY A 137 10.28 -14.84 -15.12
CA GLY A 137 11.23 -15.74 -14.46
C GLY A 137 12.13 -15.05 -13.43
N ARG A 138 11.71 -13.89 -12.92
CA ARG A 138 12.42 -13.13 -11.89
C ARG A 138 11.57 -13.12 -10.62
N ALA A 139 11.74 -14.14 -9.78
CA ALA A 139 11.00 -14.24 -8.51
C ALA A 139 11.03 -12.89 -7.74
N CYS A 140 9.85 -12.39 -7.40
CA CYS A 140 9.67 -11.05 -6.86
C CYS A 140 8.91 -11.08 -5.54
N GLY A 141 9.50 -10.48 -4.50
CA GLY A 141 8.81 -10.25 -3.24
C GLY A 141 7.81 -9.10 -3.33
N LEU A 142 6.86 -9.10 -2.40
CA LEU A 142 5.88 -8.04 -2.25
C LEU A 142 5.82 -7.60 -0.79
N VAL A 143 5.86 -6.29 -0.57
CA VAL A 143 5.55 -5.69 0.73
C VAL A 143 4.51 -4.61 0.51
N GLY A 144 3.31 -4.83 0.99
CA GLY A 144 2.19 -3.93 0.74
C GLY A 144 1.07 -4.02 1.76
N THR A 145 -0.06 -3.45 1.41
CA THR A 145 -1.22 -3.29 2.31
C THR A 145 -1.92 -4.61 2.62
N ILE A 146 -1.91 -5.56 1.68
CA ILE A 146 -2.68 -6.80 1.79
C ILE A 146 -1.85 -7.91 2.43
N GLU A 147 -0.67 -8.15 1.89
CA GLU A 147 0.19 -9.26 2.30
C GLU A 147 1.68 -8.94 2.08
N TYR A 148 2.52 -9.71 2.76
CA TYR A 148 3.94 -9.80 2.50
C TYR A 148 4.25 -11.13 1.84
N VAL A 149 4.94 -11.08 0.69
CA VAL A 149 5.35 -12.27 -0.05
C VAL A 149 6.86 -12.41 0.04
N LEU A 150 7.27 -13.41 0.79
CA LEU A 150 8.66 -13.76 1.04
C LEU A 150 8.94 -15.18 0.51
N PRO A 151 10.21 -15.60 0.39
CA PRO A 151 10.53 -16.96 -0.05
C PRO A 151 9.86 -18.02 0.84
N GLY A 152 8.96 -18.81 0.23
CA GLY A 152 8.23 -19.87 0.92
C GLY A 152 7.15 -19.43 1.91
N VAL A 153 6.90 -18.11 2.05
CA VAL A 153 5.92 -17.59 3.01
C VAL A 153 5.09 -16.47 2.39
N VAL A 154 3.78 -16.54 2.58
CA VAL A 154 2.85 -15.45 2.35
C VAL A 154 2.11 -15.19 3.64
N GLU A 155 2.21 -13.97 4.17
CA GLU A 155 1.58 -13.60 5.43
C GLU A 155 0.77 -12.31 5.31
N PRO A 156 -0.36 -12.18 6.04
CA PRO A 156 -1.14 -10.94 6.05
C PRO A 156 -0.28 -9.76 6.49
N ALA A 157 -0.46 -8.62 5.83
CA ALA A 157 0.27 -7.43 6.16
C ALA A 157 -0.21 -6.81 7.48
N SER A 158 0.71 -6.46 8.35
CA SER A 158 0.42 -5.68 9.56
C SER A 158 0.38 -4.17 9.26
N ARG A 159 1.11 -3.73 8.24
CA ARG A 159 1.21 -2.32 7.77
C ARG A 159 1.53 -2.29 6.29
N THR A 160 1.04 -1.25 5.60
CA THR A 160 1.37 -1.01 4.17
C THR A 160 2.88 -0.97 3.94
N THR A 161 3.61 -0.29 4.83
CA THR A 161 5.07 -0.20 4.81
C THR A 161 5.56 -0.42 6.24
N PRO A 162 6.20 -1.55 6.55
CA PRO A 162 6.74 -1.87 7.87
C PRO A 162 7.80 -0.87 8.37
N GLU A 163 8.19 -0.98 9.63
CA GLU A 163 9.35 -0.25 10.16
C GLU A 163 10.64 -0.68 9.45
N SER A 164 11.65 0.19 9.45
CA SER A 164 12.89 -0.04 8.68
C SER A 164 13.59 -1.36 9.05
N ILE A 165 13.57 -1.75 10.33
CA ILE A 165 14.16 -3.02 10.80
C ILE A 165 13.50 -4.21 10.09
N ASP A 166 12.16 -4.26 10.12
CA ASP A 166 11.41 -5.35 9.50
C ASP A 166 11.59 -5.36 7.99
N LEU A 167 11.54 -4.18 7.37
CA LEU A 167 11.66 -4.04 5.93
C LEU A 167 13.04 -4.47 5.42
N GLN A 168 14.12 -4.11 6.11
CA GLN A 168 15.47 -4.56 5.76
C GLN A 168 15.63 -6.07 5.98
N ARG A 169 15.05 -6.62 7.05
CA ARG A 169 15.01 -8.07 7.30
C ARG A 169 14.27 -8.81 6.19
N MET A 170 13.10 -8.29 5.74
CA MET A 170 12.34 -8.86 4.64
C MET A 170 13.12 -8.85 3.33
N LEU A 171 13.77 -7.73 3.00
CA LEU A 171 14.63 -7.63 1.81
C LEU A 171 15.81 -8.59 1.87
N ALA A 172 16.44 -8.77 3.04
CA ALA A 172 17.49 -9.75 3.24
C ALA A 172 16.97 -11.17 3.02
N ALA A 173 15.81 -11.51 3.59
CA ALA A 173 15.17 -12.81 3.36
C ALA A 173 14.86 -13.06 1.87
N MET A 174 14.40 -12.04 1.13
CA MET A 174 14.17 -12.14 -0.31
C MET A 174 15.48 -12.41 -1.07
N ARG A 175 16.56 -11.68 -0.76
CA ARG A 175 17.89 -11.87 -1.35
C ARG A 175 18.41 -13.28 -1.09
N ASP A 176 18.41 -13.69 0.16
CA ASP A 176 19.00 -14.96 0.63
C ASP A 176 18.17 -16.16 0.15
N GLY A 177 16.86 -15.98 0.01
CA GLY A 177 15.95 -16.96 -0.60
C GLY A 177 15.95 -16.97 -2.13
N GLY A 178 16.87 -16.24 -2.78
CA GLY A 178 17.09 -16.29 -4.21
C GLY A 178 16.15 -15.46 -5.07
N PHE A 179 15.29 -14.60 -4.46
CA PHE A 179 14.48 -13.65 -5.23
C PHE A 179 15.39 -12.67 -5.98
N LYS A 180 14.90 -12.15 -7.10
CA LYS A 180 15.62 -11.21 -7.96
C LYS A 180 15.05 -9.80 -7.95
N ALA A 181 13.84 -9.66 -7.44
CA ALA A 181 13.15 -8.38 -7.38
C ALA A 181 12.33 -8.24 -6.09
N ALA A 182 12.00 -7.00 -5.75
CA ALA A 182 11.06 -6.65 -4.69
C ALA A 182 10.16 -5.50 -5.14
N SER A 183 8.87 -5.60 -4.86
CA SER A 183 7.87 -4.56 -5.11
C SER A 183 7.32 -4.06 -3.77
N LEU A 184 7.48 -2.76 -3.50
CA LEU A 184 7.19 -2.15 -2.21
C LEU A 184 6.12 -1.07 -2.36
N GLU A 185 5.05 -1.13 -1.56
CA GLU A 185 4.20 0.04 -1.33
C GLU A 185 4.90 0.99 -0.37
N VAL A 186 5.06 2.25 -0.78
CA VAL A 186 5.73 3.30 0.00
C VAL A 186 4.72 4.37 0.38
N SER A 187 4.22 4.31 1.61
CA SER A 187 3.26 5.29 2.15
C SER A 187 3.96 6.61 2.50
N SER A 188 3.21 7.71 2.50
CA SER A 188 3.73 9.03 2.91
C SER A 188 4.21 9.03 4.37
N HIS A 189 3.49 8.35 5.27
CA HIS A 189 3.92 8.14 6.65
C HIS A 189 5.28 7.45 6.73
N ALA A 190 5.49 6.41 5.92
CA ALA A 190 6.75 5.67 5.90
C ALA A 190 7.92 6.53 5.42
N LEU A 191 7.68 7.43 4.47
CA LEU A 191 8.69 8.37 3.99
C LEU A 191 9.09 9.37 5.07
N VAL A 192 8.12 10.03 5.71
CA VAL A 192 8.37 10.96 6.81
C VAL A 192 9.06 10.27 8.00
N GLN A 193 8.69 9.01 8.27
CA GLN A 193 9.25 8.22 9.37
C GLN A 193 10.52 7.45 9.00
N ASN A 194 11.16 7.74 7.87
CA ASN A 194 12.40 7.09 7.41
C ASN A 194 12.34 5.55 7.29
N ARG A 195 11.14 4.94 7.14
CA ARG A 195 11.01 3.48 7.11
C ARG A 195 11.66 2.83 5.90
N VAL A 196 11.75 3.56 4.79
CA VAL A 196 12.39 3.10 3.54
C VAL A 196 13.79 3.68 3.32
N ARG A 197 14.31 4.45 4.28
CA ARG A 197 15.70 4.92 4.26
C ARG A 197 16.67 3.73 4.24
N GLY A 198 17.78 3.87 3.51
CA GLY A 198 18.74 2.77 3.30
C GLY A 198 18.33 1.77 2.22
N ILE A 199 17.19 1.98 1.53
CA ILE A 199 16.80 1.20 0.36
C ILE A 199 17.20 1.94 -0.92
N GLU A 200 17.88 1.26 -1.83
CA GLU A 200 18.18 1.75 -3.16
C GLU A 200 17.15 1.20 -4.16
N PHE A 201 16.47 2.10 -4.86
CA PHE A 201 15.40 1.79 -5.80
C PHE A 201 15.91 1.78 -7.25
N ASP A 202 15.48 0.79 -8.05
CA ASP A 202 15.62 0.79 -9.51
C ASP A 202 14.49 1.56 -10.17
N ALA A 203 13.32 1.57 -9.54
CA ALA A 203 12.14 2.28 -10.00
C ALA A 203 11.40 2.93 -8.82
N ALA A 204 11.17 4.24 -8.86
CA ALA A 204 10.28 4.96 -7.95
C ALA A 204 9.07 5.45 -8.73
N ILE A 205 7.87 5.02 -8.34
CA ILE A 205 6.64 5.25 -9.08
C ILE A 205 5.77 6.25 -8.31
N PHE A 206 5.30 7.31 -9.01
CA PHE A 206 4.27 8.24 -8.53
C PHE A 206 2.98 8.01 -9.30
N THR A 207 1.91 7.60 -8.61
CA THR A 207 0.62 7.31 -9.25
C THR A 207 -0.27 8.54 -9.38
N ASN A 208 -0.60 9.19 -8.27
CA ASN A 208 -1.46 10.37 -8.18
C ASN A 208 -1.44 10.97 -6.77
N LEU A 209 -2.02 12.16 -6.61
CA LEU A 209 -2.28 12.75 -5.30
C LEU A 209 -3.68 13.38 -5.26
N THR A 210 -4.53 12.85 -4.40
CA THR A 210 -5.84 13.40 -4.05
C THR A 210 -5.97 13.55 -2.54
N GLN A 211 -7.00 14.19 -2.04
CA GLN A 211 -7.18 14.46 -0.61
C GLN A 211 -7.27 13.18 0.19
N ASP A 212 -6.31 12.98 1.09
CA ASP A 212 -6.28 11.92 2.08
C ASP A 212 -5.24 12.28 3.16
N HIS A 213 -5.31 11.66 4.33
CA HIS A 213 -4.30 11.79 5.41
C HIS A 213 -3.96 13.24 5.84
N LEU A 214 -4.90 14.19 5.71
CA LEU A 214 -4.67 15.57 6.16
C LEU A 214 -4.69 15.71 7.69
N ASP A 215 -5.24 14.74 8.38
CA ASP A 215 -5.14 14.57 9.84
C ASP A 215 -3.68 14.40 10.31
N TYR A 216 -2.82 13.84 9.45
CA TYR A 216 -1.41 13.64 9.71
C TYR A 216 -0.51 14.69 9.06
N HIS A 217 -0.79 15.07 7.80
CA HIS A 217 0.07 15.95 7.01
C HIS A 217 -0.31 17.44 7.10
N GLY A 218 -1.51 17.75 7.64
CA GLY A 218 -2.00 19.12 7.72
C GLY A 218 -2.49 19.66 6.39
N THR A 219 -1.65 19.78 5.38
CA THR A 219 -1.97 20.37 4.07
C THR A 219 -1.67 19.42 2.90
N MET A 220 -2.28 19.71 1.73
CA MET A 220 -1.97 18.98 0.49
C MET A 220 -0.53 19.20 0.03
N ASP A 221 0.08 20.33 0.34
CA ASP A 221 1.47 20.62 0.01
C ASP A 221 2.43 19.78 0.85
N GLU A 222 2.21 19.67 2.15
CA GLU A 222 2.98 18.80 3.04
C GLU A 222 2.81 17.32 2.67
N TYR A 223 1.59 16.93 2.27
CA TYR A 223 1.33 15.59 1.78
C TYR A 223 2.07 15.28 0.47
N PHE A 224 2.12 16.26 -0.44
CA PHE A 224 2.94 16.16 -1.65
C PHE A 224 4.44 16.06 -1.31
N ASP A 225 4.93 16.93 -0.43
CA ASP A 225 6.33 16.98 -0.01
C ASP A 225 6.77 15.65 0.62
N ALA A 226 5.91 15.06 1.45
CA ALA A 226 6.16 13.75 2.03
C ALA A 226 6.35 12.66 0.95
N LYS A 227 5.52 12.64 -0.11
CA LYS A 227 5.69 11.66 -1.19
C LYS A 227 6.88 11.96 -2.09
N ALA A 228 7.21 13.23 -2.28
CA ALA A 228 8.37 13.65 -3.07
C ALA A 228 9.70 13.19 -2.44
N LEU A 229 9.74 12.89 -1.14
CA LEU A 229 10.92 12.32 -0.47
C LEU A 229 11.44 11.05 -1.14
N LEU A 230 10.55 10.18 -1.68
CA LEU A 230 10.98 8.98 -2.40
C LEU A 230 11.88 9.31 -3.59
N PHE A 231 11.58 10.40 -4.30
CA PHE A 231 12.33 10.84 -5.47
C PHE A 231 13.60 11.59 -5.09
N SER A 232 13.60 12.28 -3.95
CA SER A 232 14.81 12.86 -3.36
C SER A 232 15.79 11.77 -2.92
N MET A 233 15.29 10.68 -2.33
CA MET A 233 16.10 9.50 -1.99
C MET A 233 16.67 8.85 -3.26
N LEU A 234 15.86 8.71 -4.32
CA LEU A 234 16.29 8.17 -5.60
C LEU A 234 17.41 9.02 -6.23
N ALA A 235 17.37 10.34 -6.08
CA ALA A 235 18.40 11.25 -6.56
C ALA A 235 19.70 11.16 -5.74
N ALA A 236 19.59 10.89 -4.44
CA ALA A 236 20.73 10.85 -3.53
C ALA A 236 21.44 9.48 -3.49
N GLN A 237 20.80 8.40 -3.94
CA GLN A 237 21.40 7.06 -3.92
C GLN A 237 22.63 6.96 -4.82
N ARG A 238 23.60 6.14 -4.43
CA ARG A 238 24.90 6.05 -5.11
C ARG A 238 25.19 4.70 -5.75
N GLY A 239 24.63 3.64 -5.24
CA GLY A 239 24.88 2.27 -5.71
C GLY A 239 24.07 1.92 -6.98
N LYS A 240 22.93 2.54 -7.17
CA LYS A 240 22.03 2.27 -8.31
C LYS A 240 21.69 3.52 -9.09
N LYS A 241 21.47 3.34 -10.40
CA LYS A 241 20.92 4.37 -11.30
C LYS A 241 19.42 4.12 -11.51
N GLY A 242 18.63 4.45 -10.50
CA GLY A 242 17.18 4.28 -10.56
C GLY A 242 16.49 5.29 -11.49
N ARG A 243 15.20 5.03 -11.76
CA ARG A 243 14.35 5.88 -12.61
C ARG A 243 13.09 6.30 -11.88
N ALA A 244 12.72 7.57 -12.05
CA ALA A 244 11.42 8.06 -11.64
C ALA A 244 10.39 7.72 -12.71
N ILE A 245 9.25 7.14 -12.30
CA ILE A 245 8.12 6.78 -13.17
C ILE A 245 6.94 7.60 -12.73
N VAL A 246 6.56 8.61 -13.51
CA VAL A 246 5.66 9.66 -13.06
C VAL A 246 4.43 9.74 -13.96
N ASN A 247 3.25 9.72 -13.35
CA ASN A 247 1.99 10.01 -14.01
C ASN A 247 1.93 11.50 -14.39
N SER A 248 2.13 11.82 -15.67
CA SER A 248 2.13 13.21 -16.15
C SER A 248 0.74 13.76 -16.44
N ASP A 249 -0.31 12.93 -16.40
CA ASP A 249 -1.69 13.41 -16.49
C ASP A 249 -2.19 13.95 -15.13
N ASP A 250 -1.60 13.51 -14.03
CA ASP A 250 -1.87 14.02 -12.68
C ASP A 250 -1.19 15.39 -12.46
N ARG A 251 -1.90 16.35 -11.84
CA ARG A 251 -1.38 17.70 -11.60
C ARG A 251 -0.14 17.70 -10.69
N TYR A 252 -0.15 16.84 -9.67
CA TYR A 252 1.00 16.72 -8.76
C TYR A 252 2.12 15.90 -9.37
N GLY A 253 1.80 14.99 -10.32
CA GLY A 253 2.80 14.35 -11.15
C GLY A 253 3.59 15.37 -11.97
N ARG A 254 2.91 16.35 -12.61
CA ARG A 254 3.58 17.46 -13.31
C ARG A 254 4.44 18.31 -12.36
N ARG A 255 3.88 18.69 -11.19
CA ARG A 255 4.64 19.39 -10.15
C ARG A 255 5.88 18.60 -9.69
N LEU A 256 5.76 17.26 -9.59
CA LEU A 256 6.90 16.41 -9.25
C LEU A 256 7.96 16.40 -10.35
N LEU A 257 7.57 16.40 -11.62
CA LEU A 257 8.50 16.50 -12.75
C LEU A 257 9.31 17.80 -12.70
N ASP A 258 8.65 18.92 -12.41
CA ASP A 258 9.32 20.22 -12.25
C ASP A 258 10.32 20.18 -11.07
N ARG A 259 9.95 19.56 -9.96
CA ARG A 259 10.79 19.40 -8.76
C ARG A 259 12.01 18.51 -8.98
N ILE A 260 11.84 17.40 -9.67
CA ILE A 260 12.92 16.44 -9.97
C ILE A 260 13.91 17.07 -10.96
N GLY A 261 13.42 17.82 -11.96
CA GLY A 261 14.25 18.39 -13.02
C GLY A 261 15.12 17.34 -13.69
N SER A 262 16.43 17.58 -13.74
CA SER A 262 17.42 16.68 -14.33
C SER A 262 18.13 15.76 -13.31
N SER A 263 17.73 15.81 -12.03
CA SER A 263 18.44 15.09 -10.96
C SER A 263 18.30 13.56 -11.05
N VAL A 264 17.23 13.07 -11.70
CA VAL A 264 16.94 11.65 -11.88
C VAL A 264 16.43 11.39 -13.30
N PRO A 265 16.81 10.29 -13.96
CA PRO A 265 16.18 9.90 -15.22
C PRO A 265 14.69 9.62 -15.04
N VAL A 266 13.84 10.22 -15.87
CA VAL A 266 12.39 10.14 -15.77
C VAL A 266 11.79 9.34 -16.91
N ILE A 267 10.77 8.55 -16.59
CA ILE A 267 9.82 7.94 -17.54
C ILE A 267 8.44 8.48 -17.21
N THR A 268 7.86 9.29 -18.09
CA THR A 268 6.49 9.76 -17.96
C THR A 268 5.51 8.70 -18.48
N TYR A 269 4.35 8.59 -17.82
CA TYR A 269 3.28 7.72 -18.31
C TYR A 269 1.91 8.39 -18.18
N GLY A 270 0.94 7.91 -18.99
CA GLY A 270 -0.41 8.41 -19.03
C GLY A 270 -1.07 8.26 -20.40
N GLN A 271 -2.06 9.11 -20.71
CA GLN A 271 -2.74 9.21 -21.99
C GLN A 271 -2.24 10.41 -22.82
N GLY A 272 -1.62 11.39 -22.16
CA GLY A 272 -1.09 12.59 -22.79
C GLY A 272 -0.09 12.28 -23.92
N SER A 273 -0.07 13.13 -24.95
CA SER A 273 0.80 12.95 -26.13
C SER A 273 2.29 12.94 -25.78
N ASN A 274 2.67 13.57 -24.68
CA ASN A 274 4.06 13.72 -24.24
C ASN A 274 4.54 12.60 -23.31
N CYS A 275 3.69 11.58 -23.06
CA CYS A 275 4.08 10.44 -22.22
C CYS A 275 5.03 9.50 -22.96
N ALA A 276 6.14 9.13 -22.31
CA ALA A 276 7.07 8.11 -22.82
C ALA A 276 6.44 6.71 -22.88
N PHE A 277 5.48 6.42 -21.97
CA PHE A 277 4.61 5.26 -21.98
C PHE A 277 3.17 5.75 -22.06
N ARG A 278 2.61 5.76 -23.28
CA ARG A 278 1.30 6.35 -23.56
C ARG A 278 0.25 5.28 -23.80
N ALA A 279 -0.84 5.31 -23.01
CA ALA A 279 -2.05 4.52 -23.29
C ALA A 279 -3.01 5.28 -24.20
N SER A 280 -3.57 4.61 -25.19
CA SER A 280 -4.60 5.13 -26.09
C SER A 280 -5.53 4.03 -26.56
N ASN A 281 -6.63 4.39 -27.24
CA ASN A 281 -7.60 3.44 -27.79
C ASN A 281 -8.09 2.42 -26.73
N ILE A 282 -8.42 2.93 -25.53
CA ILE A 282 -8.83 2.11 -24.40
C ILE A 282 -10.25 1.59 -24.65
N ARG A 283 -10.44 0.26 -24.47
CA ARG A 283 -11.73 -0.42 -24.58
C ARG A 283 -11.95 -1.26 -23.33
N HIS A 284 -12.99 -0.96 -22.60
CA HIS A 284 -13.40 -1.72 -21.43
C HIS A 284 -14.44 -2.77 -21.79
N ALA A 285 -14.33 -3.94 -21.17
CA ALA A 285 -15.31 -5.01 -21.20
C ALA A 285 -15.43 -5.60 -19.79
N ALA A 286 -16.51 -6.31 -19.52
CA ALA A 286 -16.71 -6.98 -18.24
C ALA A 286 -15.64 -8.03 -17.91
N THR A 287 -14.88 -8.49 -18.89
CA THR A 287 -13.79 -9.47 -18.77
C THR A 287 -12.40 -8.85 -18.69
N GLY A 288 -12.29 -7.52 -18.73
CA GLY A 288 -11.03 -6.81 -18.67
C GLY A 288 -10.94 -5.62 -19.62
N THR A 289 -9.74 -5.10 -19.78
CA THR A 289 -9.46 -3.90 -20.57
C THR A 289 -8.42 -4.21 -21.65
N THR A 290 -8.62 -3.62 -22.83
CA THR A 290 -7.67 -3.66 -23.95
C THR A 290 -7.30 -2.23 -24.32
N PHE A 291 -6.01 -1.97 -24.54
CA PHE A 291 -5.54 -0.65 -24.96
C PHE A 291 -4.28 -0.72 -25.79
N ARG A 292 -4.02 0.33 -26.56
CA ARG A 292 -2.76 0.53 -27.27
C ARG A 292 -1.76 1.20 -26.32
N LEU A 293 -0.55 0.65 -26.23
CA LEU A 293 0.59 1.25 -25.54
C LEU A 293 1.64 1.68 -26.56
N ASP A 294 1.90 2.98 -26.63
CA ASP A 294 3.04 3.51 -27.37
C ASP A 294 4.21 3.70 -26.39
N ALA A 295 5.31 2.99 -26.61
CA ALA A 295 6.49 3.02 -25.74
C ALA A 295 7.76 2.66 -26.52
N LYS A 296 8.88 3.31 -26.20
CA LYS A 296 10.20 3.04 -26.80
C LYS A 296 10.17 3.04 -28.34
N GLY A 297 9.42 3.98 -28.96
CA GLY A 297 9.28 4.13 -30.39
C GLY A 297 8.46 3.04 -31.10
N ARG A 298 7.71 2.22 -30.36
CA ARG A 298 6.86 1.14 -30.87
C ARG A 298 5.48 1.19 -30.26
N SER A 299 4.50 0.62 -30.98
CA SER A 299 3.13 0.43 -30.51
C SER A 299 2.86 -1.03 -30.20
N TYR A 300 2.16 -1.27 -29.10
CA TYR A 300 1.78 -2.60 -28.64
C TYR A 300 0.29 -2.64 -28.30
N LEU A 301 -0.34 -3.78 -28.50
CA LEU A 301 -1.67 -4.07 -27.96
C LEU A 301 -1.49 -4.73 -26.59
N VAL A 302 -2.02 -4.08 -25.55
CA VAL A 302 -2.02 -4.62 -24.19
C VAL A 302 -3.43 -5.12 -23.87
N ARG A 303 -3.51 -6.30 -23.25
CA ARG A 303 -4.72 -6.86 -22.68
C ARG A 303 -4.49 -7.11 -21.19
N THR A 304 -5.48 -6.78 -20.37
CA THR A 304 -5.44 -7.06 -18.92
C THR A 304 -6.84 -7.46 -18.45
N PRO A 305 -6.97 -8.42 -17.55
CA PRO A 305 -8.25 -8.77 -16.94
C PRO A 305 -8.78 -7.71 -15.98
N LEU A 306 -7.95 -6.72 -15.62
CA LEU A 306 -8.34 -5.63 -14.74
C LEU A 306 -9.24 -4.62 -15.47
N ILE A 307 -10.28 -4.16 -14.77
CA ILE A 307 -11.30 -3.25 -15.28
C ILE A 307 -11.02 -1.83 -14.76
N GLY A 308 -11.44 -0.83 -15.53
CA GLY A 308 -11.40 0.57 -15.15
C GLY A 308 -10.15 1.32 -15.63
N LEU A 309 -10.36 2.61 -15.91
CA LEU A 309 -9.32 3.49 -16.43
C LEU A 309 -8.12 3.59 -15.48
N PHE A 310 -8.36 3.67 -14.17
CA PHE A 310 -7.28 3.71 -13.17
C PHE A 310 -6.40 2.46 -13.23
N ASN A 311 -6.94 1.28 -13.60
CA ASN A 311 -6.16 0.07 -13.77
C ASN A 311 -5.34 0.07 -15.08
N VAL A 312 -5.76 0.83 -16.09
CA VAL A 312 -4.89 1.11 -17.25
C VAL A 312 -3.66 1.89 -16.80
N TYR A 313 -3.82 2.96 -16.01
CA TYR A 313 -2.71 3.73 -15.44
C TYR A 313 -1.80 2.85 -14.57
N ASN A 314 -2.37 2.04 -13.68
CA ASN A 314 -1.60 1.10 -12.84
C ASN A 314 -0.79 0.10 -13.69
N THR A 315 -1.41 -0.45 -14.75
CA THR A 315 -0.75 -1.40 -15.67
C THR A 315 0.38 -0.74 -16.45
N VAL A 316 0.16 0.47 -16.96
CA VAL A 316 1.19 1.22 -17.71
C VAL A 316 2.36 1.60 -16.78
N ALA A 317 2.07 2.06 -15.56
CA ALA A 317 3.08 2.34 -14.55
C ALA A 317 3.94 1.11 -14.25
N ALA A 318 3.29 -0.05 -14.04
CA ALA A 318 3.98 -1.30 -13.77
C ALA A 318 4.82 -1.79 -14.96
N LEU A 319 4.31 -1.68 -16.20
CA LEU A 319 5.07 -2.00 -17.41
C LEU A 319 6.33 -1.12 -17.58
N ALA A 320 6.20 0.18 -17.28
CA ALA A 320 7.33 1.11 -17.28
C ALA A 320 8.35 0.75 -16.19
N ALA A 321 7.87 0.40 -14.98
CA ALA A 321 8.70 0.00 -13.86
C ALA A 321 9.51 -1.25 -14.15
N VAL A 322 8.86 -2.36 -14.52
CA VAL A 322 9.56 -3.63 -14.78
C VAL A 322 10.51 -3.53 -15.98
N SER A 323 10.15 -2.69 -16.97
CA SER A 323 11.04 -2.40 -18.10
C SER A 323 12.30 -1.64 -17.67
N SER A 324 12.23 -0.76 -16.67
CA SER A 324 13.41 -0.09 -16.09
C SER A 324 14.22 -1.01 -15.18
N MET A 325 13.59 -2.03 -14.61
CA MET A 325 14.22 -3.08 -13.81
C MET A 325 14.85 -4.21 -14.67
N GLY A 326 14.86 -4.06 -15.99
CA GLY A 326 15.51 -5.02 -16.91
C GLY A 326 14.64 -6.18 -17.38
N VAL A 327 13.31 -6.11 -17.19
CA VAL A 327 12.37 -7.05 -17.83
C VAL A 327 12.11 -6.62 -19.28
N GLU A 328 12.15 -7.55 -20.22
CA GLU A 328 11.83 -7.25 -21.62
C GLU A 328 10.35 -6.82 -21.74
N LEU A 329 10.11 -5.66 -22.35
CA LEU A 329 8.77 -5.07 -22.43
C LEU A 329 7.74 -5.98 -23.13
N ARG A 330 8.14 -6.72 -24.16
CA ARG A 330 7.24 -7.66 -24.85
C ARG A 330 6.79 -8.81 -23.94
N ARG A 331 7.72 -9.35 -23.13
CA ARG A 331 7.39 -10.39 -22.14
C ARG A 331 6.45 -9.86 -21.06
N ALA A 332 6.71 -8.65 -20.56
CA ALA A 332 5.84 -8.01 -19.59
C ALA A 332 4.43 -7.75 -20.14
N ILE A 333 4.32 -7.29 -21.40
CA ILE A 333 3.03 -7.07 -22.08
C ILE A 333 2.26 -8.39 -22.27
N ALA A 334 2.93 -9.47 -22.65
CA ALA A 334 2.28 -10.78 -22.75
C ALA A 334 1.76 -11.25 -21.39
N ALA A 335 2.54 -11.06 -20.33
CA ALA A 335 2.16 -11.40 -18.96
C ALA A 335 1.00 -10.53 -18.42
N ALA A 336 0.81 -9.32 -18.94
CA ALA A 336 -0.30 -8.46 -18.51
C ALA A 336 -1.69 -9.08 -18.76
N ALA A 337 -1.80 -10.00 -19.72
CA ALA A 337 -3.05 -10.72 -20.00
C ALA A 337 -3.45 -11.73 -18.90
N THR A 338 -2.53 -12.10 -18.03
CA THR A 338 -2.73 -13.09 -16.96
C THR A 338 -2.59 -12.49 -15.56
N ILE A 339 -2.64 -11.15 -15.42
CA ILE A 339 -2.62 -10.49 -14.11
C ILE A 339 -3.81 -11.00 -13.28
N PRO A 340 -3.57 -11.55 -12.08
CA PRO A 340 -4.66 -11.98 -11.21
C PRO A 340 -5.46 -10.76 -10.71
N GLN A 341 -6.69 -10.99 -10.29
CA GLN A 341 -7.42 -9.95 -9.57
C GLN A 341 -6.69 -9.60 -8.28
N VAL A 342 -6.66 -8.31 -7.95
CA VAL A 342 -6.05 -7.84 -6.72
C VAL A 342 -7.13 -7.83 -5.63
N PRO A 343 -6.97 -8.57 -4.53
CA PRO A 343 -7.99 -8.67 -3.50
C PRO A 343 -8.48 -7.30 -3.03
N GLY A 344 -9.80 -7.10 -3.06
CA GLY A 344 -10.45 -5.86 -2.65
C GLY A 344 -10.11 -4.62 -3.49
N ARG A 345 -9.70 -4.79 -4.75
CA ARG A 345 -9.41 -3.68 -5.69
C ARG A 345 -10.22 -3.86 -6.96
N LEU A 346 -11.48 -3.41 -6.95
CA LEU A 346 -12.49 -3.71 -7.96
C LEU A 346 -12.51 -5.20 -8.29
N GLU A 347 -12.45 -6.00 -7.23
CA GLU A 347 -12.42 -7.44 -7.31
C GLU A 347 -13.80 -7.97 -7.69
N ARG A 348 -13.86 -8.70 -8.79
CA ARG A 348 -15.10 -9.31 -9.23
C ARG A 348 -15.43 -10.53 -8.39
N VAL A 349 -16.60 -10.52 -7.78
CA VAL A 349 -17.10 -11.66 -7.01
C VAL A 349 -17.48 -12.81 -7.92
N PRO A 350 -16.99 -14.05 -7.68
CA PRO A 350 -17.39 -15.20 -8.47
C PRO A 350 -18.88 -15.49 -8.36
N GLY A 351 -19.53 -15.81 -9.50
CA GLY A 351 -20.95 -16.21 -9.55
C GLY A 351 -21.43 -16.39 -10.97
N LYS A 352 -22.47 -17.22 -11.16
CA LYS A 352 -23.12 -17.48 -12.46
C LYS A 352 -24.44 -16.73 -12.53
N ARG A 353 -24.40 -15.40 -12.48
CA ARG A 353 -25.61 -14.56 -12.50
C ARG A 353 -25.68 -13.71 -13.76
N ASN A 354 -26.88 -13.24 -14.07
CA ASN A 354 -27.13 -12.23 -15.10
C ASN A 354 -26.82 -10.80 -14.62
N PHE A 355 -26.35 -10.62 -13.38
CA PHE A 355 -25.75 -9.40 -12.82
C PHE A 355 -24.34 -9.68 -12.32
N GLN A 356 -23.57 -8.63 -12.03
CA GLN A 356 -22.19 -8.74 -11.52
C GLN A 356 -22.04 -8.02 -10.18
N ALA A 357 -21.17 -8.55 -9.32
CA ALA A 357 -20.82 -7.90 -8.06
C ALA A 357 -19.30 -7.68 -7.97
N PHE A 358 -18.93 -6.55 -7.39
CA PHE A 358 -17.54 -6.12 -7.21
C PHE A 358 -17.33 -5.69 -5.77
N VAL A 359 -16.13 -5.97 -5.26
CA VAL A 359 -15.67 -5.52 -3.93
C VAL A 359 -14.49 -4.57 -4.12
N ASP A 360 -14.50 -3.42 -3.43
CA ASP A 360 -13.43 -2.44 -3.52
C ASP A 360 -13.10 -1.80 -2.16
N TYR A 361 -11.86 -1.38 -2.00
CA TYR A 361 -11.36 -0.69 -0.81
C TYR A 361 -11.64 0.83 -0.83
N ALA A 362 -12.43 1.33 -1.75
CA ALA A 362 -12.76 2.75 -1.87
C ALA A 362 -13.42 3.26 -0.57
N HIS A 363 -12.67 4.05 0.20
CA HIS A 363 -13.07 4.61 1.49
C HIS A 363 -12.86 6.13 1.57
N THR A 364 -12.60 6.77 0.42
CA THR A 364 -12.58 8.22 0.23
C THR A 364 -13.56 8.61 -0.87
N PRO A 365 -14.09 9.86 -0.86
CA PRO A 365 -15.03 10.31 -1.89
C PRO A 365 -14.48 10.15 -3.30
N ASP A 366 -13.26 10.59 -3.55
CA ASP A 366 -12.56 10.49 -4.85
C ASP A 366 -12.39 9.02 -5.30
N ALA A 367 -11.97 8.12 -4.39
CA ALA A 367 -11.81 6.71 -4.74
C ALA A 367 -13.15 6.06 -5.11
N LEU A 368 -14.22 6.35 -4.35
CA LEU A 368 -15.54 5.82 -4.62
C LEU A 368 -16.10 6.33 -5.96
N GLU A 369 -15.96 7.62 -6.23
CA GLU A 369 -16.35 8.22 -7.50
C GLU A 369 -15.61 7.59 -8.69
N ASN A 370 -14.29 7.42 -8.58
CA ASN A 370 -13.46 6.82 -9.63
C ASN A 370 -13.85 5.36 -9.94
N VAL A 371 -14.16 4.57 -8.90
CA VAL A 371 -14.63 3.18 -9.05
C VAL A 371 -15.99 3.16 -9.72
N LEU A 372 -16.95 3.96 -9.24
CA LEU A 372 -18.30 4.02 -9.80
C LEU A 372 -18.33 4.51 -11.25
N ARG A 373 -17.55 5.53 -11.58
CA ARG A 373 -17.38 6.00 -12.97
C ARG A 373 -16.81 4.90 -13.87
N SER A 374 -15.85 4.13 -13.36
CA SER A 374 -15.28 3.01 -14.12
C SER A 374 -16.29 1.90 -14.38
N LEU A 375 -17.13 1.58 -13.39
CA LEU A 375 -18.23 0.63 -13.57
C LEU A 375 -19.29 1.15 -14.56
N ARG A 376 -19.62 2.44 -14.50
CA ARG A 376 -20.58 3.08 -15.42
C ARG A 376 -20.12 3.00 -16.88
N GLN A 377 -18.82 3.06 -17.15
CA GLN A 377 -18.27 2.90 -18.51
C GLN A 377 -18.53 1.52 -19.12
N LEU A 378 -18.86 0.51 -18.32
CA LEU A 378 -19.25 -0.83 -18.79
C LEU A 378 -20.74 -0.92 -19.18
N ALA A 379 -21.47 0.21 -19.11
CA ALA A 379 -22.89 0.33 -19.43
C ALA A 379 -23.80 -0.69 -18.70
N PRO A 380 -23.71 -0.81 -17.35
CA PRO A 380 -24.65 -1.63 -16.60
C PRO A 380 -26.07 -1.08 -16.72
N ALA A 381 -27.08 -1.94 -16.51
CA ALA A 381 -28.48 -1.50 -16.43
C ALA A 381 -28.66 -0.55 -15.23
N ARG A 382 -28.16 -0.94 -14.06
CA ARG A 382 -28.11 -0.12 -12.84
C ARG A 382 -26.83 -0.40 -12.05
N ILE A 383 -26.43 0.55 -11.21
CA ILE A 383 -25.39 0.35 -10.18
C ILE A 383 -26.05 0.46 -8.80
N ILE A 384 -25.92 -0.60 -8.01
CA ILE A 384 -26.35 -0.66 -6.61
C ILE A 384 -25.08 -0.60 -5.77
N THR A 385 -24.93 0.45 -4.95
CA THR A 385 -23.73 0.65 -4.14
C THR A 385 -24.02 0.40 -2.67
N VAL A 386 -23.26 -0.52 -2.06
CA VAL A 386 -23.22 -0.77 -0.62
C VAL A 386 -21.93 -0.18 -0.08
N PHE A 387 -22.01 0.75 0.87
CA PHE A 387 -20.80 1.33 1.48
C PHE A 387 -21.03 1.75 2.91
N GLY A 388 -19.95 1.91 3.66
CA GLY A 388 -19.95 2.46 5.01
C GLY A 388 -18.73 3.34 5.26
N CYS A 389 -18.74 4.04 6.39
CA CYS A 389 -17.63 4.85 6.86
C CYS A 389 -17.06 4.27 8.16
N GLY A 390 -15.73 4.33 8.31
CA GLY A 390 -15.07 3.88 9.54
C GLY A 390 -15.23 4.87 10.70
N GLY A 391 -15.32 4.35 11.91
CA GLY A 391 -15.22 5.12 13.16
C GLY A 391 -13.76 5.50 13.47
N ASP A 392 -13.57 6.45 14.41
CA ASP A 392 -12.26 7.00 14.81
C ASP A 392 -11.45 7.50 13.60
N ARG A 393 -12.12 8.15 12.65
CA ARG A 393 -11.57 8.68 11.41
C ARG A 393 -12.19 10.06 11.12
N ASP A 394 -11.72 10.71 10.07
CA ASP A 394 -12.22 12.01 9.61
C ASP A 394 -13.74 11.98 9.37
N HIS A 395 -14.49 12.63 10.25
CA HIS A 395 -15.94 12.76 10.17
C HIS A 395 -16.41 13.56 8.96
N SER A 396 -15.62 14.55 8.52
CA SER A 396 -16.00 15.46 7.44
C SER A 396 -16.19 14.75 6.10
N LYS A 397 -15.54 13.61 5.89
CA LYS A 397 -15.68 12.81 4.69
C LYS A 397 -16.97 11.99 4.59
N ARG A 398 -17.67 11.72 5.73
CA ARG A 398 -18.86 10.86 5.78
C ARG A 398 -19.97 11.34 4.83
N PRO A 399 -20.44 12.60 4.92
CA PRO A 399 -21.45 13.10 3.99
C PRO A 399 -20.92 13.23 2.56
N LEU A 400 -19.62 13.47 2.36
CA LEU A 400 -19.03 13.54 1.02
C LEU A 400 -19.01 12.18 0.34
N MET A 401 -18.74 11.09 1.10
CA MET A 401 -18.84 9.72 0.61
C MET A 401 -20.26 9.39 0.13
N ALA A 402 -21.26 9.78 0.92
CA ALA A 402 -22.66 9.58 0.59
C ALA A 402 -23.07 10.34 -0.67
N ALA A 403 -22.68 11.60 -0.80
CA ALA A 403 -22.92 12.40 -2.00
C ALA A 403 -22.25 11.79 -3.25
N ALA A 404 -21.01 11.31 -3.13
CA ALA A 404 -20.30 10.64 -4.23
C ALA A 404 -20.99 9.33 -4.66
N ALA A 405 -21.47 8.54 -3.68
CA ALA A 405 -22.25 7.34 -3.95
C ALA A 405 -23.56 7.66 -4.69
N GLU A 406 -24.35 8.60 -4.17
CA GLU A 406 -25.65 8.99 -4.72
C GLU A 406 -25.55 9.53 -6.16
N GLN A 407 -24.53 10.37 -6.44
CA GLN A 407 -24.34 10.96 -7.76
C GLN A 407 -23.95 9.96 -8.85
N ASN A 408 -23.39 8.82 -8.48
CA ASN A 408 -22.83 7.86 -9.43
C ASN A 408 -23.52 6.48 -9.41
N SER A 409 -24.54 6.29 -8.55
CA SER A 409 -25.29 5.04 -8.41
C SER A 409 -26.78 5.26 -8.66
N ASP A 410 -27.48 4.19 -9.01
CA ASP A 410 -28.95 4.19 -9.17
C ASP A 410 -29.64 3.83 -7.86
N MET A 411 -28.95 3.15 -6.96
CA MET A 411 -29.40 2.80 -5.61
C MET A 411 -28.23 2.81 -4.66
N VAL A 412 -28.42 3.36 -3.47
CA VAL A 412 -27.40 3.42 -2.42
C VAL A 412 -27.90 2.69 -1.18
N ILE A 413 -27.06 1.84 -0.61
CA ILE A 413 -27.31 1.16 0.66
C ILE A 413 -26.16 1.54 1.61
N VAL A 414 -26.48 2.32 2.63
CA VAL A 414 -25.50 2.74 3.64
C VAL A 414 -25.45 1.73 4.77
N THR A 415 -24.26 1.33 5.19
CA THR A 415 -24.09 0.31 6.22
C THR A 415 -22.86 0.57 7.10
N SER A 416 -22.66 -0.26 8.13
CA SER A 416 -21.43 -0.20 8.94
C SER A 416 -20.22 -0.68 8.13
N ASP A 417 -19.10 -0.02 8.37
CA ASP A 417 -17.76 -0.48 7.99
C ASP A 417 -17.07 -1.05 9.24
N ASN A 418 -16.01 -0.42 9.75
CA ASN A 418 -15.38 -0.70 11.03
C ASN A 418 -15.76 0.42 12.02
N PRO A 419 -16.80 0.28 12.84
CA PRO A 419 -17.24 1.35 13.76
C PRO A 419 -16.23 1.65 14.86
N ARG A 420 -15.35 0.72 15.19
CA ARG A 420 -14.34 0.84 16.26
C ARG A 420 -14.96 1.26 17.58
N SER A 421 -14.55 2.39 18.16
CA SER A 421 -15.08 2.89 19.44
C SER A 421 -16.37 3.69 19.30
N GLU A 422 -16.79 4.09 18.09
CA GLU A 422 -17.98 4.90 17.86
C GLU A 422 -19.26 4.05 17.76
N ASP A 423 -20.41 4.67 18.10
CA ASP A 423 -21.72 4.08 17.85
C ASP A 423 -21.99 3.96 16.33
N PRO A 424 -22.23 2.74 15.81
CA PRO A 424 -22.52 2.53 14.40
C PRO A 424 -23.66 3.41 13.87
N MET A 425 -24.73 3.59 14.66
CA MET A 425 -25.87 4.42 14.27
C MET A 425 -25.50 5.91 14.17
N ALA A 426 -24.59 6.40 14.99
CA ALA A 426 -24.11 7.78 14.89
C ALA A 426 -23.36 8.00 13.58
N ILE A 427 -22.49 7.06 13.20
CA ILE A 427 -21.76 7.08 11.91
C ILE A 427 -22.73 7.11 10.73
N LEU A 428 -23.76 6.25 10.75
CA LEU A 428 -24.75 6.16 9.68
C LEU A 428 -25.56 7.46 9.54
N ARG A 429 -25.99 8.06 10.64
CA ARG A 429 -26.69 9.36 10.65
C ARG A 429 -25.83 10.51 10.11
N GLU A 430 -24.54 10.52 10.38
CA GLU A 430 -23.64 11.52 9.82
C GLU A 430 -23.45 11.30 8.30
N THR A 431 -23.34 10.04 7.88
CA THR A 431 -23.20 9.67 6.48
C THR A 431 -24.45 10.03 5.69
N GLU A 432 -25.64 9.75 6.22
CA GLU A 432 -26.93 10.04 5.61
C GLU A 432 -27.14 11.53 5.27
N LYS A 433 -26.52 12.45 6.05
CA LYS A 433 -26.61 13.90 5.76
C LYS A 433 -26.10 14.29 4.37
N GLY A 434 -25.34 13.44 3.71
CA GLY A 434 -24.86 13.66 2.34
C GLY A 434 -25.84 13.22 1.26
N LEU A 435 -26.88 12.44 1.59
CA LEU A 435 -27.92 11.95 0.68
C LEU A 435 -29.04 12.97 0.57
N ARG A 436 -29.52 13.22 -0.64
CA ARG A 436 -30.58 14.21 -0.94
C ARG A 436 -31.86 13.57 -1.49
N GLY A 437 -31.72 12.43 -2.17
CA GLY A 437 -32.83 11.70 -2.76
C GLY A 437 -33.41 10.65 -1.83
N SER A 438 -34.55 10.08 -2.24
CA SER A 438 -35.22 8.97 -1.54
C SER A 438 -34.78 7.58 -2.00
N GLY A 439 -33.81 7.50 -2.92
CA GLY A 439 -33.31 6.26 -3.50
C GLY A 439 -32.19 5.60 -2.68
N HIS A 440 -32.34 5.56 -1.34
CA HIS A 440 -31.36 4.91 -0.47
C HIS A 440 -32.03 4.09 0.63
N GLU A 441 -31.31 3.10 1.15
CA GLU A 441 -31.67 2.30 2.32
C GLU A 441 -30.53 2.31 3.33
N ILE A 442 -30.82 2.11 4.61
CA ILE A 442 -29.83 2.09 5.71
C ILE A 442 -29.96 0.78 6.48
N TYR A 443 -28.85 0.08 6.62
CA TYR A 443 -28.74 -1.14 7.41
C TYR A 443 -27.52 -1.06 8.32
N VAL A 444 -27.68 -1.24 9.63
CA VAL A 444 -26.54 -1.32 10.57
C VAL A 444 -25.71 -2.56 10.27
N ASP A 445 -26.40 -3.69 10.09
CA ASP A 445 -25.74 -4.96 9.77
C ASP A 445 -25.31 -5.02 8.31
N ARG A 446 -24.00 -5.14 8.09
CA ARG A 446 -23.39 -5.13 6.76
C ARG A 446 -23.79 -6.36 5.92
N GLU A 447 -23.97 -7.52 6.55
CA GLU A 447 -24.44 -8.70 5.84
C GLU A 447 -25.85 -8.51 5.29
N SER A 448 -26.74 -7.94 6.09
CA SER A 448 -28.11 -7.59 5.67
C SER A 448 -28.13 -6.57 4.54
N ALA A 449 -27.23 -5.57 4.56
CA ALA A 449 -27.06 -4.61 3.48
C ALA A 449 -26.63 -5.29 2.17
N ILE A 450 -25.65 -6.18 2.22
CA ILE A 450 -25.17 -6.94 1.05
C ILE A 450 -26.28 -7.86 0.53
N ARG A 451 -26.97 -8.57 1.41
CA ARG A 451 -28.13 -9.41 1.04
C ARG A 451 -29.19 -8.60 0.31
N ARG A 452 -29.53 -7.43 0.83
CA ARG A 452 -30.50 -6.53 0.23
C ARG A 452 -30.08 -6.06 -1.16
N ALA A 453 -28.82 -5.71 -1.36
CA ALA A 453 -28.29 -5.37 -2.68
C ALA A 453 -28.43 -6.53 -3.68
N VAL A 454 -28.13 -7.75 -3.25
CA VAL A 454 -28.28 -8.96 -4.07
C VAL A 454 -29.74 -9.23 -4.39
N GLU A 455 -30.66 -9.06 -3.44
CA GLU A 455 -32.11 -9.21 -3.67
C GLU A 455 -32.64 -8.23 -4.73
N LEU A 456 -32.18 -6.97 -4.69
CA LEU A 456 -32.59 -5.92 -5.61
C LEU A 456 -32.01 -6.06 -7.02
N ALA A 457 -30.87 -6.73 -7.16
CA ALA A 457 -30.16 -6.83 -8.43
C ALA A 457 -30.92 -7.68 -9.45
N GLY A 458 -31.10 -7.15 -10.66
CA GLY A 458 -31.67 -7.80 -11.81
C GLY A 458 -30.69 -7.98 -12.97
N PRO A 459 -31.15 -8.44 -14.13
CA PRO A 459 -30.30 -8.66 -15.30
C PRO A 459 -29.57 -7.40 -15.73
N GLY A 460 -28.25 -7.50 -15.90
CA GLY A 460 -27.38 -6.40 -16.33
C GLY A 460 -27.00 -5.42 -15.23
N ASP A 461 -27.50 -5.58 -14.00
CA ASP A 461 -27.12 -4.72 -12.87
C ASP A 461 -25.68 -5.02 -12.38
N PHE A 462 -25.05 -4.00 -11.82
CA PHE A 462 -23.79 -4.13 -11.09
C PHE A 462 -24.00 -3.76 -9.62
N ILE A 463 -23.44 -4.59 -8.73
CA ILE A 463 -23.34 -4.31 -7.31
C ILE A 463 -21.91 -3.90 -7.01
N LEU A 464 -21.72 -2.80 -6.31
CA LEU A 464 -20.45 -2.41 -5.72
C LEU A 464 -20.56 -2.49 -4.19
N VAL A 465 -19.73 -3.31 -3.56
CA VAL A 465 -19.53 -3.33 -2.10
C VAL A 465 -18.21 -2.63 -1.80
N ALA A 466 -18.28 -1.43 -1.21
CA ALA A 466 -17.14 -0.56 -1.01
C ALA A 466 -16.80 -0.34 0.47
N GLY A 467 -15.54 0.02 0.73
CA GLY A 467 -15.00 0.38 2.04
C GLY A 467 -13.94 -0.60 2.53
N LYS A 468 -14.32 -1.85 2.78
CA LYS A 468 -13.45 -2.86 3.41
C LYS A 468 -12.47 -3.53 2.44
N GLY A 469 -12.88 -3.72 1.19
CA GLY A 469 -12.03 -4.36 0.18
C GLY A 469 -11.51 -5.73 0.62
N HIS A 470 -10.20 -5.83 0.86
CA HIS A 470 -9.51 -7.06 1.25
C HIS A 470 -9.59 -7.39 2.76
N GLU A 471 -10.15 -6.51 3.58
CA GLU A 471 -10.26 -6.74 5.02
C GLU A 471 -11.20 -7.93 5.29
N ASN A 472 -10.74 -8.88 6.07
CA ASN A 472 -11.48 -10.10 6.41
C ASN A 472 -12.04 -10.07 7.85
N TYR A 473 -12.22 -8.89 8.42
CA TYR A 473 -12.75 -8.65 9.75
C TYR A 473 -13.62 -7.39 9.78
N GLN A 474 -14.49 -7.27 10.76
CA GLN A 474 -15.13 -6.03 11.18
C GLN A 474 -14.64 -5.65 12.58
N GLU A 475 -14.12 -4.44 12.74
CA GLU A 475 -13.58 -3.94 14.01
C GLU A 475 -14.64 -3.11 14.75
N THR A 476 -14.99 -3.57 15.94
CA THR A 476 -15.98 -2.97 16.85
C THR A 476 -15.30 -2.58 18.17
N ALA A 477 -16.04 -1.94 19.07
CA ALA A 477 -15.53 -1.60 20.41
C ALA A 477 -15.13 -2.84 21.23
N THR A 478 -15.65 -4.02 20.91
CA THR A 478 -15.37 -5.28 21.62
C THR A 478 -14.25 -6.10 20.99
N GLY A 479 -13.80 -5.74 19.77
CA GLY A 479 -12.73 -6.45 19.08
C GLY A 479 -12.94 -6.58 17.58
N ARG A 480 -12.34 -7.61 16.99
CA ARG A 480 -12.42 -7.91 15.57
C ARG A 480 -13.17 -9.20 15.34
N ASP A 481 -14.29 -9.10 14.65
CA ASP A 481 -15.10 -10.24 14.22
C ASP A 481 -14.77 -10.61 12.77
N PRO A 482 -14.71 -11.89 12.41
CA PRO A 482 -14.48 -12.32 11.03
C PRO A 482 -15.59 -11.81 10.10
N PHE A 483 -15.23 -11.06 9.07
CA PHE A 483 -16.15 -10.55 8.05
C PHE A 483 -15.42 -10.30 6.73
N ASP A 484 -15.90 -10.90 5.65
CA ASP A 484 -15.25 -10.85 4.33
C ASP A 484 -16.33 -10.53 3.27
N ASP A 485 -16.24 -9.32 2.69
CA ASP A 485 -17.21 -8.82 1.72
C ASP A 485 -17.36 -9.75 0.51
N VAL A 486 -16.26 -10.31 0.00
CA VAL A 486 -16.29 -11.21 -1.17
C VAL A 486 -17.04 -12.49 -0.84
N LYS A 487 -16.73 -13.12 0.32
CA LYS A 487 -17.39 -14.37 0.73
C LYS A 487 -18.88 -14.18 1.03
N VAL A 488 -19.21 -13.09 1.74
CA VAL A 488 -20.59 -12.76 2.06
C VAL A 488 -21.39 -12.51 0.77
N THR A 489 -20.84 -11.69 -0.13
CA THR A 489 -21.51 -11.39 -1.41
C THR A 489 -21.70 -12.67 -2.25
N ALA A 490 -20.68 -13.52 -2.38
CA ALA A 490 -20.75 -14.78 -3.11
C ALA A 490 -21.80 -15.73 -2.53
N ARG A 491 -21.87 -15.82 -1.18
CA ARG A 491 -22.87 -16.63 -0.48
C ARG A 491 -24.29 -16.13 -0.75
N GLU A 492 -24.54 -14.83 -0.66
CA GLU A 492 -25.87 -14.26 -0.90
C GLU A 492 -26.27 -14.39 -2.39
N MET A 493 -25.33 -14.25 -3.33
CA MET A 493 -25.57 -14.54 -4.75
C MET A 493 -25.99 -16.00 -4.96
N ALA A 494 -25.31 -16.97 -4.36
CA ALA A 494 -25.68 -18.38 -4.44
C ALA A 494 -27.05 -18.67 -3.81
N ARG A 495 -27.35 -18.02 -2.67
CA ARG A 495 -28.67 -18.15 -2.00
C ARG A 495 -29.84 -17.69 -2.91
N LYS A 496 -29.69 -16.56 -3.57
CA LYS A 496 -30.69 -16.07 -4.54
C LYS A 496 -30.88 -17.07 -5.67
N GLU A 497 -29.85 -17.75 -6.14
CA GLU A 497 -29.93 -18.81 -7.16
C GLU A 497 -30.84 -19.97 -6.74
N HIS A 498 -30.68 -20.43 -5.51
CA HIS A 498 -31.52 -21.51 -4.99
C HIS A 498 -33.00 -21.14 -4.79
N LEU A 499 -33.28 -19.85 -4.54
CA LEU A 499 -34.65 -19.35 -4.38
C LEU A 499 -35.39 -19.17 -5.72
N GLU A 500 -34.68 -18.85 -6.80
CA GLU A 500 -35.24 -18.67 -8.14
C GLU A 500 -35.49 -20.01 -8.90
N ILE A 501 -34.85 -21.10 -8.47
CA ILE A 501 -35.00 -22.45 -9.03
C ILE A 501 -36.18 -23.21 -8.39
N ARG A 502 -36.69 -22.74 -7.24
CA ARG A 502 -37.91 -23.28 -6.57
C ARG A 502 -39.17 -22.55 -6.98
#